data_7aa46f23d07cc6baf414bffdc1790677
#
_entry.id   7aa46f23d07cc6baf414bffdc1790677
#
_cell.length_a   1.000
_cell.length_b   1.000
_cell.length_c   1.000
_cell.angle_alpha   90.00
_cell.angle_beta   90.00
_cell.angle_gamma   90.00
#
_symmetry.space_group_name_H-M   'P 1'
#
loop_
_entity.id
_entity.type
_entity.pdbx_description
1 polymer ?
#
loop_
_entity_poly.entity_id
_entity_poly.type
_entity_poly.pdbx_seq_one_letter_code
_entity_poly.pdbx_strand_id
1 'polypeptide(L)'
;EIGKQLLAETQMYATTTMCRRKVLLHYFGEEYVEDNCGNCDNCLNPKKTVEAKELLSTVLETVVALGEQEKIDYVIDIILGRETPMIVELNQHEEIDTFGEGKSEPESTWQAVIQEAIVVGYLKKDVESYGNLKITPEGKKFLSKPKSFKVNIIDEDDVDDIDIENIPQTGDADSCAVDPELFSMLKDLRKKMANQMEIPPFVIFQDPALEAMATTYPINLDELANIPGVGQGKAKKFGKEFVDVIRRHVEENEIQRPEDFRIRTAPSK
;
A
#
# COMPACT_ATOMS: atom_id res chain seq x y z
N GLU A 1 -22.60 1.97 -3.28
CA GLU A 1 -22.15 2.03 -1.87
C GLU A 1 -21.38 0.75 -1.45
N ILE A 2 -22.00 -0.44 -1.47
CA ILE A 2 -21.37 -1.71 -1.05
C ILE A 2 -20.05 -1.98 -1.81
N GLY A 3 -20.01 -1.77 -3.13
CA GLY A 3 -18.78 -1.97 -3.91
C GLY A 3 -17.63 -1.04 -3.52
N LYS A 4 -17.92 0.20 -3.14
CA LYS A 4 -16.93 1.14 -2.61
C LYS A 4 -16.40 0.69 -1.25
N GLN A 5 -17.28 0.20 -0.40
CA GLN A 5 -16.90 -0.34 0.92
C GLN A 5 -15.97 -1.56 0.77
N LEU A 6 -16.31 -2.52 -0.07
CA LEU A 6 -15.49 -3.71 -0.33
C LEU A 6 -14.12 -3.34 -0.91
N LEU A 7 -14.08 -2.33 -1.80
CA LEU A 7 -12.82 -1.84 -2.34
C LEU A 7 -11.95 -1.20 -1.24
N ALA A 8 -12.54 -0.38 -0.37
CA ALA A 8 -11.84 0.23 0.76
C ALA A 8 -11.32 -0.82 1.75
N GLU A 9 -12.09 -1.88 2.02
CA GLU A 9 -11.66 -3.01 2.87
C GLU A 9 -10.50 -3.79 2.23
N THR A 10 -10.55 -4.00 0.92
CA THR A 10 -9.46 -4.65 0.17
C THR A 10 -8.19 -3.78 0.18
N GLN A 11 -8.33 -2.48 -0.01
CA GLN A 11 -7.23 -1.53 0.07
C GLN A 11 -6.63 -1.52 1.48
N MET A 12 -7.45 -1.49 2.51
CA MET A 12 -7.03 -1.56 3.91
C MET A 12 -6.24 -2.84 4.19
N TYR A 13 -6.68 -4.00 3.68
CA TYR A 13 -5.93 -5.26 3.80
C TYR A 13 -4.60 -5.20 3.05
N ALA A 14 -4.55 -4.58 1.88
CA ALA A 14 -3.33 -4.45 1.09
C ALA A 14 -2.28 -3.54 1.75
N THR A 15 -2.71 -2.46 2.41
CA THR A 15 -1.83 -1.45 3.02
C THR A 15 -1.52 -1.71 4.50
N THR A 16 -2.16 -2.71 5.13
CA THR A 16 -1.96 -2.98 6.56
C THR A 16 -0.51 -3.37 6.88
N THR A 17 -0.02 -2.89 8.02
CA THR A 17 1.26 -3.30 8.62
C THR A 17 1.11 -4.45 9.61
N MET A 18 -0.12 -4.86 9.90
CA MET A 18 -0.44 -5.96 10.80
C MET A 18 -0.21 -7.32 10.15
N CYS A 19 -0.17 -8.37 10.97
CA CYS A 19 -0.19 -9.75 10.47
C CYS A 19 -1.40 -9.97 9.55
N ARG A 20 -1.16 -10.29 8.27
CA ARG A 20 -2.24 -10.48 7.28
C ARG A 20 -3.22 -11.59 7.66
N ARG A 21 -2.73 -12.66 8.30
CA ARG A 21 -3.60 -13.72 8.79
C ARG A 21 -4.54 -13.23 9.89
N LYS A 22 -4.03 -12.41 10.83
CA LYS A 22 -4.83 -11.81 11.89
C LYS A 22 -5.95 -10.94 11.33
N VAL A 23 -5.63 -10.06 10.38
CA VAL A 23 -6.61 -9.19 9.71
C VAL A 23 -7.65 -9.99 8.94
N LEU A 24 -7.22 -11.02 8.22
CA LEU A 24 -8.11 -11.87 7.42
C LEU A 24 -9.07 -12.68 8.31
N LEU A 25 -8.59 -13.30 9.37
CA LEU A 25 -9.43 -14.06 10.30
C LEU A 25 -10.41 -13.15 11.04
N HIS A 26 -9.96 -11.98 11.45
CA HIS A 26 -10.85 -10.96 12.03
C HIS A 26 -11.97 -10.55 11.07
N TYR A 27 -11.66 -10.39 9.77
CA TYR A 27 -12.67 -10.08 8.74
C TYR A 27 -13.77 -11.16 8.66
N PHE A 28 -13.41 -12.44 8.87
CA PHE A 28 -14.37 -13.55 8.92
C PHE A 28 -14.97 -13.79 10.30
N GLY A 29 -14.71 -12.93 11.29
CA GLY A 29 -15.25 -13.02 12.64
C GLY A 29 -14.53 -14.04 13.53
N GLU A 30 -13.33 -14.47 13.16
CA GLU A 30 -12.49 -15.39 13.92
C GLU A 30 -11.43 -14.63 14.72
N GLU A 31 -11.17 -15.06 15.97
CA GLU A 31 -10.08 -14.54 16.79
C GLU A 31 -8.78 -15.27 16.48
N TYR A 32 -7.71 -14.51 16.24
CA TYR A 32 -6.35 -15.05 16.10
C TYR A 32 -5.55 -14.67 17.36
N VAL A 33 -5.28 -15.67 18.20
CA VAL A 33 -4.69 -15.47 19.53
C VAL A 33 -3.20 -15.12 19.48
N GLU A 34 -2.50 -15.58 18.42
CA GLU A 34 -1.06 -15.34 18.27
C GLU A 34 -0.80 -13.89 17.84
N ASP A 35 0.31 -13.31 18.28
CA ASP A 35 0.71 -11.95 17.90
C ASP A 35 1.02 -11.84 16.41
N ASN A 36 1.62 -12.89 15.83
CA ASN A 36 1.96 -12.96 14.42
C ASN A 36 1.90 -14.40 13.90
N CYS A 37 1.82 -14.57 12.59
CA CYS A 37 1.78 -15.91 11.99
C CYS A 37 3.16 -16.45 11.58
N GLY A 38 4.22 -15.66 11.70
CA GLY A 38 5.58 -16.02 11.33
C GLY A 38 5.81 -16.33 9.84
N ASN A 39 4.82 -16.07 8.97
CA ASN A 39 4.85 -16.54 7.59
C ASN A 39 4.35 -15.54 6.53
N CYS A 40 3.64 -14.47 6.91
CA CYS A 40 3.25 -13.44 5.96
C CYS A 40 4.37 -12.39 5.82
N ASP A 41 4.31 -11.59 4.76
CA ASP A 41 5.25 -10.52 4.46
C ASP A 41 5.47 -9.57 5.65
N ASN A 42 4.39 -9.12 6.31
CA ASN A 42 4.47 -8.24 7.48
C ASN A 42 5.11 -8.92 8.72
N CYS A 43 4.98 -10.23 8.87
CA CYS A 43 5.62 -10.96 9.97
C CYS A 43 7.09 -11.28 9.67
N LEU A 44 7.43 -11.51 8.42
CA LEU A 44 8.82 -11.78 7.99
C LEU A 44 9.64 -10.49 7.94
N ASN A 45 9.01 -9.36 7.59
CA ASN A 45 9.62 -8.04 7.55
C ASN A 45 8.85 -7.09 8.49
N PRO A 46 9.02 -7.23 9.81
CA PRO A 46 8.29 -6.44 10.78
C PRO A 46 8.62 -4.96 10.65
N LYS A 47 7.59 -4.13 10.54
CA LYS A 47 7.72 -2.68 10.51
C LYS A 47 8.04 -2.13 11.91
N LYS A 48 8.45 -0.86 11.97
CA LYS A 48 8.74 -0.19 13.23
C LYS A 48 7.52 -0.16 14.14
N THR A 49 7.68 -0.67 15.35
CA THR A 49 6.61 -0.66 16.36
C THR A 49 6.76 0.58 17.23
N VAL A 50 5.70 1.36 17.33
CA VAL A 50 5.64 2.56 18.19
C VAL A 50 4.58 2.41 19.27
N GLU A 51 4.79 3.09 20.40
CA GLU A 51 3.78 3.23 21.44
C GLU A 51 2.75 4.28 20.98
N ALA A 52 1.52 3.89 20.80
CA ALA A 52 0.44 4.69 20.24
C ALA A 52 -0.75 4.89 21.21
N LYS A 53 -0.49 4.79 22.51
CA LYS A 53 -1.54 4.92 23.56
C LYS A 53 -2.27 6.26 23.46
N GLU A 54 -1.53 7.35 23.28
CA GLU A 54 -2.11 8.70 23.19
C GLU A 54 -2.85 8.89 21.86
N LEU A 55 -2.28 8.40 20.76
CA LEU A 55 -2.95 8.42 19.45
C LEU A 55 -4.28 7.68 19.47
N LEU A 56 -4.33 6.50 20.14
CA LEU A 56 -5.57 5.77 20.29
C LEU A 56 -6.59 6.54 21.14
N SER A 57 -6.16 7.21 22.21
CA SER A 57 -7.05 8.05 23.01
C SER A 57 -7.69 9.14 22.17
N THR A 58 -6.89 9.89 21.39
CA THR A 58 -7.38 10.93 20.46
C THR A 58 -8.39 10.36 19.46
N VAL A 59 -8.13 9.20 18.88
CA VAL A 59 -9.07 8.54 17.95
C VAL A 59 -10.40 8.20 18.65
N LEU A 60 -10.35 7.58 19.84
CA LEU A 60 -11.56 7.19 20.57
C LEU A 60 -12.37 8.39 21.04
N GLU A 61 -11.71 9.46 21.51
CA GLU A 61 -12.34 10.72 21.90
C GLU A 61 -13.02 11.39 20.70
N THR A 62 -12.36 11.44 19.56
CA THR A 62 -12.93 11.97 18.31
C THR A 62 -14.17 11.18 17.89
N VAL A 63 -14.12 9.84 17.91
CA VAL A 63 -15.29 9.00 17.57
C VAL A 63 -16.46 9.26 18.50
N VAL A 64 -16.21 9.43 19.80
CA VAL A 64 -17.25 9.75 20.80
C VAL A 64 -17.82 11.15 20.57
N ALA A 65 -16.96 12.15 20.33
CA ALA A 65 -17.36 13.54 20.07
C ALA A 65 -18.23 13.67 18.81
N LEU A 66 -17.95 12.85 17.79
CA LEU A 66 -18.72 12.76 16.53
C LEU A 66 -20.02 11.91 16.68
N GLY A 67 -20.37 11.47 17.89
CA GLY A 67 -21.59 10.71 18.14
C GLY A 67 -21.60 9.32 17.51
N GLU A 68 -20.45 8.75 17.19
CA GLU A 68 -20.31 7.42 16.59
C GLU A 68 -21.02 7.29 15.23
N GLN A 69 -21.11 8.37 14.45
CA GLN A 69 -21.88 8.41 13.19
C GLN A 69 -21.02 8.61 11.94
N GLU A 70 -19.69 8.69 12.09
CA GLU A 70 -18.79 9.03 11.02
C GLU A 70 -17.88 7.86 10.63
N LYS A 71 -17.37 7.90 9.38
CA LYS A 71 -16.45 6.91 8.82
C LYS A 71 -15.01 7.24 9.15
N ILE A 72 -14.11 6.28 8.89
CA ILE A 72 -12.67 6.40 9.17
C ILE A 72 -12.09 7.67 8.57
N ASP A 73 -12.33 7.93 7.27
CA ASP A 73 -11.73 9.06 6.56
C ASP A 73 -12.12 10.40 7.19
N TYR A 74 -13.40 10.52 7.60
CA TYR A 74 -13.89 11.73 8.26
C TYR A 74 -13.27 11.93 9.65
N VAL A 75 -13.12 10.86 10.44
CA VAL A 75 -12.44 10.89 11.73
C VAL A 75 -10.99 11.34 11.56
N ILE A 76 -10.30 10.83 10.55
CA ILE A 76 -8.93 11.24 10.24
C ILE A 76 -8.86 12.71 9.80
N ASP A 77 -9.81 13.16 8.98
CA ASP A 77 -9.88 14.56 8.55
C ASP A 77 -10.04 15.52 9.74
N ILE A 78 -10.86 15.17 10.73
CA ILE A 78 -10.99 15.92 11.99
C ILE A 78 -9.66 15.95 12.74
N ILE A 79 -9.04 14.82 12.98
CA ILE A 79 -7.79 14.72 13.73
C ILE A 79 -6.66 15.50 13.03
N LEU A 80 -6.60 15.47 11.71
CA LEU A 80 -5.64 16.24 10.93
C LEU A 80 -6.03 17.71 10.78
N GLY A 81 -7.22 18.10 11.20
CA GLY A 81 -7.71 19.49 11.09
C GLY A 81 -7.89 19.93 9.65
N ARG A 82 -8.44 19.09 8.80
CA ARG A 82 -8.76 19.40 7.40
C ARG A 82 -10.08 20.17 7.33
N GLU A 83 -10.02 21.40 6.85
CA GLU A 83 -11.20 22.25 6.65
C GLU A 83 -11.92 21.86 5.35
N THR A 84 -12.78 20.85 5.43
CA THR A 84 -13.67 20.52 4.31
C THR A 84 -15.02 21.22 4.46
N PRO A 85 -15.77 21.52 3.37
CA PRO A 85 -17.09 22.13 3.46
C PRO A 85 -18.05 21.34 4.37
N MET A 86 -17.91 20.02 4.44
CA MET A 86 -18.71 19.15 5.29
C MET A 86 -18.41 19.34 6.77
N ILE A 87 -17.15 19.59 7.12
CA ILE A 87 -16.70 19.81 8.49
C ILE A 87 -17.09 21.21 8.98
N VAL A 88 -16.76 22.23 8.19
CA VAL A 88 -16.89 23.64 8.58
C VAL A 88 -18.31 24.17 8.35
N GLU A 89 -18.86 24.00 7.13
CA GLU A 89 -20.11 24.63 6.76
C GLU A 89 -21.37 23.88 7.19
N LEU A 90 -21.31 22.52 7.15
CA LEU A 90 -22.48 21.69 7.43
C LEU A 90 -22.56 21.25 8.89
N ASN A 91 -21.47 20.78 9.46
CA ASN A 91 -21.48 20.10 10.76
C ASN A 91 -20.85 20.92 11.89
N GLN A 92 -20.07 21.98 11.58
CA GLN A 92 -19.34 22.80 12.54
C GLN A 92 -18.44 21.96 13.49
N HIS A 93 -17.84 20.89 12.94
CA HIS A 93 -17.00 19.96 13.70
C HIS A 93 -15.57 20.49 13.92
N GLU A 94 -15.23 21.67 13.41
CA GLU A 94 -13.99 22.39 13.73
C GLU A 94 -13.96 22.85 15.20
N GLU A 95 -15.11 22.87 15.89
CA GLU A 95 -15.19 23.22 17.31
C GLU A 95 -14.90 22.03 18.26
N ILE A 96 -14.70 20.82 17.72
CA ILE A 96 -14.37 19.62 18.51
C ILE A 96 -12.94 19.76 19.06
N ASP A 97 -12.73 19.46 20.34
CA ASP A 97 -11.45 19.58 21.03
C ASP A 97 -10.31 18.84 20.29
N THR A 98 -10.60 17.71 19.65
CA THR A 98 -9.61 16.92 18.90
C THR A 98 -9.35 17.42 17.47
N PHE A 99 -9.99 18.50 17.01
CA PHE A 99 -9.79 19.03 15.67
C PHE A 99 -8.37 19.58 15.48
N GLY A 100 -7.63 18.93 14.59
CA GLY A 100 -6.26 19.28 14.27
C GLY A 100 -5.21 18.94 15.33
N GLU A 101 -5.58 18.21 16.37
CA GLU A 101 -4.66 17.78 17.44
C GLU A 101 -3.60 16.81 16.91
N GLY A 102 -3.93 16.06 15.86
CA GLY A 102 -3.05 15.05 15.27
C GLY A 102 -2.25 15.50 14.05
N LYS A 103 -2.10 16.78 13.77
CA LYS A 103 -1.37 17.31 12.60
C LYS A 103 0.12 16.95 12.55
N SER A 104 0.71 16.55 13.67
CA SER A 104 2.12 16.17 13.75
C SER A 104 2.42 14.80 13.18
N GLU A 105 1.40 13.95 13.08
CA GLU A 105 1.54 12.58 12.59
C GLU A 105 0.97 12.44 11.18
N PRO A 106 1.57 11.62 10.31
CA PRO A 106 1.06 11.40 8.96
C PRO A 106 -0.26 10.63 8.98
N GLU A 107 -1.06 10.79 7.93
CA GLU A 107 -2.34 10.10 7.76
C GLU A 107 -2.21 8.58 7.85
N SER A 108 -1.12 8.02 7.33
CA SER A 108 -0.82 6.57 7.38
C SER A 108 -0.74 6.04 8.81
N THR A 109 -0.19 6.83 9.75
CA THR A 109 -0.15 6.48 11.18
C THR A 109 -1.56 6.42 11.77
N TRP A 110 -2.42 7.40 11.48
CA TRP A 110 -3.81 7.39 11.96
C TRP A 110 -4.62 6.23 11.39
N GLN A 111 -4.41 5.90 10.12
CA GLN A 111 -5.01 4.72 9.51
C GLN A 111 -4.57 3.44 10.21
N ALA A 112 -3.28 3.29 10.51
CA ALA A 112 -2.74 2.13 11.23
C ALA A 112 -3.30 2.01 12.66
N VAL A 113 -3.39 3.13 13.40
CA VAL A 113 -3.98 3.17 14.76
C VAL A 113 -5.44 2.72 14.74
N ILE A 114 -6.24 3.24 13.82
CA ILE A 114 -7.67 2.88 13.72
C ILE A 114 -7.84 1.42 13.33
N GLN A 115 -7.04 0.92 12.38
CA GLN A 115 -7.08 -0.48 11.96
C GLN A 115 -6.74 -1.44 13.10
N GLU A 116 -5.65 -1.17 13.82
CA GLU A 116 -5.28 -1.97 15.00
C GLU A 116 -6.36 -1.89 16.08
N ALA A 117 -6.94 -0.70 16.31
CA ALA A 117 -8.03 -0.52 17.28
C ALA A 117 -9.29 -1.35 16.95
N ILE A 118 -9.59 -1.52 15.65
CA ILE A 118 -10.69 -2.37 15.19
C ILE A 118 -10.37 -3.85 15.43
N VAL A 119 -9.17 -4.30 15.08
CA VAL A 119 -8.77 -5.71 15.21
C VAL A 119 -8.61 -6.12 16.68
N VAL A 120 -8.11 -5.22 17.53
CA VAL A 120 -8.00 -5.45 18.99
C VAL A 120 -9.36 -5.32 19.68
N GLY A 121 -10.36 -4.76 19.02
CA GLY A 121 -11.73 -4.67 19.50
C GLY A 121 -12.04 -3.43 20.35
N TYR A 122 -11.27 -2.34 20.25
CA TYR A 122 -11.62 -1.05 20.85
C TYR A 122 -12.63 -0.26 20.02
N LEU A 123 -12.58 -0.43 18.73
CA LEU A 123 -13.53 0.10 17.76
C LEU A 123 -14.20 -1.04 16.99
N LYS A 124 -15.34 -0.75 16.40
CA LYS A 124 -15.99 -1.63 15.43
C LYS A 124 -16.58 -0.80 14.30
N LYS A 125 -16.64 -1.38 13.11
CA LYS A 125 -17.41 -0.82 11.99
C LYS A 125 -18.84 -1.32 12.07
N ASP A 126 -19.79 -0.40 11.99
CA ASP A 126 -21.20 -0.75 11.95
C ASP A 126 -21.64 -0.97 10.51
N VAL A 127 -21.95 -2.22 10.17
CA VAL A 127 -22.36 -2.62 8.81
C VAL A 127 -23.71 -1.99 8.43
N GLU A 128 -24.64 -1.83 9.42
CA GLU A 128 -25.96 -1.25 9.18
C GLU A 128 -25.88 0.24 8.83
N SER A 129 -24.86 0.94 9.34
CA SER A 129 -24.58 2.36 9.08
C SER A 129 -23.53 2.57 8.00
N TYR A 130 -23.36 1.62 7.08
CA TYR A 130 -22.41 1.72 5.96
C TYR A 130 -20.95 1.97 6.37
N GLY A 131 -20.52 1.42 7.51
CA GLY A 131 -19.13 1.44 7.96
C GLY A 131 -18.78 2.57 8.92
N ASN A 132 -19.75 3.17 9.60
CA ASN A 132 -19.48 4.13 10.65
C ASN A 132 -18.71 3.48 11.81
N LEU A 133 -17.80 4.25 12.41
CA LEU A 133 -17.02 3.80 13.57
C LEU A 133 -17.84 3.92 14.84
N LYS A 134 -17.83 2.86 15.64
CA LYS A 134 -18.43 2.83 16.97
C LYS A 134 -17.41 2.38 18.00
N ILE A 135 -17.46 3.00 19.18
CA ILE A 135 -16.63 2.60 20.30
C ILE A 135 -17.23 1.37 20.99
N THR A 136 -16.40 0.40 21.32
CA THR A 136 -16.81 -0.79 22.07
C THR A 136 -16.77 -0.55 23.58
N PRO A 137 -17.35 -1.45 24.42
CA PRO A 137 -17.18 -1.39 25.88
C PRO A 137 -15.71 -1.42 26.31
N GLU A 138 -14.86 -2.15 25.58
CA GLU A 138 -13.41 -2.22 25.79
C GLU A 138 -12.73 -0.90 25.44
N GLY A 139 -13.14 -0.23 24.37
CA GLY A 139 -12.68 1.11 24.01
C GLY A 139 -13.04 2.16 25.07
N LYS A 140 -14.26 2.10 25.62
CA LYS A 140 -14.68 2.98 26.75
C LYS A 140 -13.86 2.73 28.02
N LYS A 141 -13.52 1.47 28.30
CA LYS A 141 -12.62 1.12 29.41
C LYS A 141 -11.22 1.66 29.18
N PHE A 142 -10.73 1.60 27.93
CA PHE A 142 -9.43 2.16 27.56
C PHE A 142 -9.37 3.67 27.83
N LEU A 143 -10.36 4.45 27.42
CA LEU A 143 -10.43 5.89 27.72
C LEU A 143 -10.40 6.18 29.23
N SER A 144 -11.09 5.37 30.04
CA SER A 144 -11.08 5.55 31.48
C SER A 144 -9.76 5.17 32.14
N LYS A 145 -9.04 4.19 31.60
CA LYS A 145 -7.76 3.68 32.11
C LYS A 145 -6.88 3.26 30.91
N PRO A 146 -6.21 4.22 30.28
CA PRO A 146 -5.33 3.93 29.14
C PRO A 146 -4.18 2.99 29.52
N LYS A 147 -3.94 1.98 28.69
CA LYS A 147 -2.84 1.02 28.80
C LYS A 147 -1.95 1.09 27.56
N SER A 148 -0.78 0.44 27.63
CA SER A 148 0.10 0.35 26.48
C SER A 148 -0.65 -0.19 25.25
N PHE A 149 -0.53 0.51 24.15
CA PHE A 149 -1.08 0.14 22.84
C PHE A 149 -0.02 0.41 21.78
N LYS A 150 0.36 -0.64 21.07
CA LYS A 150 1.47 -0.59 20.12
C LYS A 150 0.93 -0.79 18.71
N VAL A 151 1.48 -0.03 17.78
CA VAL A 151 1.12 -0.09 16.36
C VAL A 151 2.38 -0.17 15.52
N ASN A 152 2.32 -0.93 14.45
CA ASN A 152 3.38 -0.94 13.45
C ASN A 152 3.12 0.19 12.44
N ILE A 153 4.09 1.06 12.24
CA ILE A 153 4.00 2.17 11.27
C ILE A 153 4.99 1.95 10.12
N ILE A 154 4.68 2.56 9.00
CA ILE A 154 5.61 2.68 7.87
C ILE A 154 6.30 4.03 8.04
N ASP A 155 7.62 4.04 8.27
CA ASP A 155 8.39 5.28 8.19
C ASP A 155 8.42 5.73 6.72
N GLU A 156 8.30 7.03 6.47
CA GLU A 156 8.39 7.58 5.11
C GLU A 156 9.77 7.32 4.49
N ASP A 157 10.80 7.17 5.32
CA ASP A 157 12.15 6.79 4.92
C ASP A 157 12.24 5.30 4.49
N ASP A 158 11.34 4.42 4.93
CA ASP A 158 11.27 3.01 4.54
C ASP A 158 10.69 2.79 3.13
N VAL A 159 10.15 3.83 2.51
CA VAL A 159 9.58 3.72 1.15
C VAL A 159 10.69 3.74 0.08
N ASP A 160 11.86 4.27 0.43
CA ASP A 160 13.03 4.28 -0.46
C ASP A 160 13.95 3.06 -0.30
N ASP A 161 13.84 2.31 0.82
CA ASP A 161 14.64 1.10 1.11
C ASP A 161 13.76 -0.16 1.16
N ILE A 162 13.10 -0.50 0.07
CA ILE A 162 12.79 -1.92 -0.16
C ILE A 162 14.09 -2.56 -0.61
N ASP A 163 14.88 -3.01 0.37
CA ASP A 163 16.01 -3.91 0.16
C ASP A 163 15.50 -5.18 -0.55
N ILE A 164 15.64 -5.18 -1.87
CA ILE A 164 15.32 -6.32 -2.74
C ILE A 164 16.25 -7.52 -2.43
N GLU A 165 17.28 -7.33 -1.60
CA GLU A 165 18.25 -8.38 -1.23
C GLU A 165 17.70 -9.44 -0.26
N ASN A 166 16.52 -9.25 0.37
CA ASN A 166 15.98 -10.16 1.38
C ASN A 166 14.60 -10.74 1.06
N ILE A 167 14.24 -10.96 -0.19
CA ILE A 167 13.08 -11.80 -0.51
C ILE A 167 13.53 -13.27 -0.35
N PRO A 168 12.96 -14.05 0.61
CA PRO A 168 13.25 -15.48 0.69
C PRO A 168 12.81 -16.11 -0.63
N GLN A 169 13.76 -16.66 -1.37
CA GLN A 169 13.50 -17.49 -2.52
C GLN A 169 12.78 -18.75 -2.03
N THR A 170 11.45 -18.73 -1.98
CA THR A 170 10.68 -19.97 -1.94
C THR A 170 10.77 -20.56 -3.32
N GLY A 171 11.51 -21.68 -3.38
CA GLY A 171 11.87 -22.32 -4.61
C GLY A 171 10.70 -22.74 -5.46
N ASP A 172 10.86 -22.49 -6.75
CA ASP A 172 10.68 -23.49 -7.80
C ASP A 172 11.63 -23.11 -8.93
N ALA A 173 12.45 -24.10 -9.30
CA ALA A 173 13.51 -23.98 -10.27
C ALA A 173 12.92 -23.70 -11.66
N ASP A 174 13.03 -22.48 -12.12
CA ASP A 174 13.17 -22.01 -13.53
C ASP A 174 12.95 -20.48 -13.68
N SER A 175 13.29 -19.67 -12.68
CA SER A 175 13.26 -18.22 -12.83
C SER A 175 14.65 -17.67 -13.15
N CYS A 176 14.83 -17.17 -14.36
CA CYS A 176 15.94 -16.26 -14.69
C CYS A 176 15.96 -15.14 -13.63
N ALA A 177 17.10 -14.96 -12.95
CA ALA A 177 17.26 -13.94 -11.92
C ALA A 177 17.04 -12.54 -12.53
N VAL A 178 16.29 -11.69 -11.83
CA VAL A 178 16.12 -10.29 -12.21
C VAL A 178 17.49 -9.61 -12.18
N ASP A 179 17.86 -8.88 -13.24
CA ASP A 179 19.07 -8.08 -13.28
C ASP A 179 18.88 -6.82 -12.41
N PRO A 180 19.56 -6.72 -11.24
CA PRO A 180 19.31 -5.64 -10.28
C PRO A 180 19.80 -4.27 -10.81
N GLU A 181 20.87 -4.26 -11.62
CA GLU A 181 21.41 -3.03 -12.18
C GLU A 181 20.46 -2.47 -13.25
N LEU A 182 20.02 -3.32 -14.18
CA LEU A 182 19.04 -2.91 -15.19
C LEU A 182 17.73 -2.48 -14.55
N PHE A 183 17.25 -3.19 -13.54
CA PHE A 183 16.02 -2.83 -12.83
C PHE A 183 16.09 -1.43 -12.19
N SER A 184 17.22 -1.11 -11.53
CA SER A 184 17.46 0.23 -10.97
C SER A 184 17.44 1.30 -12.07
N MET A 185 18.14 1.08 -13.17
CA MET A 185 18.17 2.01 -14.32
C MET A 185 16.76 2.26 -14.90
N LEU A 186 15.93 1.22 -14.98
CA LEU A 186 14.56 1.34 -15.49
C LEU A 186 13.65 2.10 -14.52
N LYS A 187 13.83 1.94 -13.20
CA LYS A 187 13.12 2.73 -12.16
C LYS A 187 13.48 4.22 -12.25
N ASP A 188 14.75 4.54 -12.39
CA ASP A 188 15.22 5.92 -12.54
C ASP A 188 14.68 6.57 -13.81
N LEU A 189 14.71 5.84 -14.92
CA LEU A 189 14.13 6.31 -16.18
C LEU A 189 12.64 6.59 -16.03
N ARG A 190 11.89 5.67 -15.39
CA ARG A 190 10.47 5.85 -15.11
C ARG A 190 10.20 7.09 -14.28
N LYS A 191 10.97 7.30 -13.20
CA LYS A 191 10.84 8.48 -12.32
C LYS A 191 11.10 9.77 -13.09
N LYS A 192 12.14 9.79 -13.92
CA LYS A 192 12.49 10.94 -14.77
C LYS A 192 11.37 11.27 -15.78
N MET A 193 10.85 10.26 -16.49
CA MET A 193 9.76 10.45 -17.45
C MET A 193 8.45 10.87 -16.77
N ALA A 194 8.13 10.29 -15.60
CA ALA A 194 6.96 10.64 -14.82
C ALA A 194 6.98 12.11 -14.41
N ASN A 195 8.13 12.60 -13.93
CA ASN A 195 8.32 14.00 -13.56
C ASN A 195 8.22 14.94 -14.77
N GLN A 196 8.77 14.55 -15.94
CA GLN A 196 8.68 15.33 -17.17
C GLN A 196 7.25 15.46 -17.72
N MET A 197 6.45 14.41 -17.53
CA MET A 197 5.07 14.36 -18.02
C MET A 197 4.04 14.78 -16.98
N GLU A 198 4.47 15.11 -15.75
CA GLU A 198 3.60 15.44 -14.63
C GLU A 198 2.54 14.36 -14.34
N ILE A 199 2.93 13.08 -14.47
CA ILE A 199 2.07 11.92 -14.22
C ILE A 199 2.70 10.99 -13.18
N PRO A 200 1.89 10.25 -12.41
CA PRO A 200 2.41 9.27 -11.46
C PRO A 200 3.23 8.16 -12.17
N PRO A 201 4.35 7.71 -11.59
CA PRO A 201 5.25 6.70 -12.21
C PRO A 201 4.55 5.39 -12.61
N PHE A 202 3.59 4.92 -11.83
CA PHE A 202 2.84 3.68 -12.09
C PHE A 202 1.97 3.75 -13.37
N VAL A 203 1.65 4.96 -13.85
CA VAL A 203 0.90 5.15 -15.11
C VAL A 203 1.75 4.76 -16.32
N ILE A 204 3.07 4.96 -16.25
CA ILE A 204 4.01 4.55 -17.29
C ILE A 204 4.10 3.02 -17.28
N PHE A 205 4.79 2.45 -16.30
CA PHE A 205 4.89 1.01 -16.08
C PHE A 205 4.86 0.71 -14.58
N GLN A 206 4.26 -0.41 -14.21
CA GLN A 206 4.24 -0.91 -12.84
C GLN A 206 5.52 -1.71 -12.53
N ASP A 207 5.89 -1.88 -11.27
CA ASP A 207 7.11 -2.57 -10.87
C ASP A 207 7.21 -4.00 -11.42
N PRO A 208 6.15 -4.85 -11.40
CA PRO A 208 6.21 -6.17 -12.01
C PRO A 208 6.55 -6.17 -13.50
N ALA A 209 6.15 -5.10 -14.23
CA ALA A 209 6.53 -4.96 -15.64
C ALA A 209 8.00 -4.59 -15.81
N LEU A 210 8.57 -3.76 -14.91
CA LEU A 210 10.00 -3.44 -14.93
C LEU A 210 10.86 -4.65 -14.53
N GLU A 211 10.41 -5.47 -13.58
CA GLU A 211 11.05 -6.73 -13.20
C GLU A 211 11.07 -7.70 -14.38
N ALA A 212 9.94 -7.86 -15.06
CA ALA A 212 9.87 -8.68 -16.26
C ALA A 212 10.78 -8.15 -17.38
N MET A 213 10.92 -6.82 -17.55
CA MET A 213 11.87 -6.21 -18.49
C MET A 213 13.32 -6.54 -18.10
N ALA A 214 13.68 -6.47 -16.82
CA ALA A 214 15.01 -6.76 -16.30
C ALA A 214 15.35 -8.25 -16.29
N THR A 215 14.34 -9.13 -16.46
CA THR A 215 14.53 -10.58 -16.59
C THR A 215 14.62 -11.04 -18.06
N THR A 216 13.83 -10.43 -18.94
CA THR A 216 13.62 -10.91 -20.31
C THR A 216 14.36 -10.08 -21.36
N TYR A 217 14.86 -8.91 -20.98
CA TYR A 217 15.64 -7.99 -21.81
C TYR A 217 15.02 -7.70 -23.20
N PRO A 218 13.82 -7.10 -23.27
CA PRO A 218 13.17 -6.77 -24.53
C PRO A 218 13.94 -5.64 -25.26
N ILE A 219 14.44 -5.91 -26.47
CA ILE A 219 15.23 -4.96 -27.26
C ILE A 219 14.46 -4.30 -28.41
N ASN A 220 13.17 -4.58 -28.51
CA ASN A 220 12.26 -3.93 -29.45
C ASN A 220 10.87 -3.76 -28.82
N LEU A 221 10.02 -2.90 -29.46
CA LEU A 221 8.70 -2.57 -28.95
C LEU A 221 7.71 -3.74 -28.98
N ASP A 222 7.90 -4.69 -29.88
CA ASP A 222 7.03 -5.86 -29.99
C ASP A 222 7.30 -6.84 -28.85
N GLU A 223 8.57 -7.06 -28.50
CA GLU A 223 8.96 -7.83 -27.31
C GLU A 223 8.46 -7.14 -26.03
N LEU A 224 8.61 -5.82 -25.94
CA LEU A 224 8.14 -5.04 -24.80
C LEU A 224 6.61 -5.15 -24.64
N ALA A 225 5.86 -5.15 -25.73
CA ALA A 225 4.41 -5.27 -25.70
C ALA A 225 3.91 -6.67 -25.25
N ASN A 226 4.77 -7.69 -25.29
CA ASN A 226 4.45 -9.05 -24.83
C ASN A 226 4.64 -9.22 -23.31
N ILE A 227 5.24 -8.24 -22.64
CA ILE A 227 5.43 -8.29 -21.19
C ILE A 227 4.08 -8.14 -20.46
N PRO A 228 3.80 -8.98 -19.45
CA PRO A 228 2.61 -8.85 -18.62
C PRO A 228 2.48 -7.44 -18.03
N GLY A 229 1.33 -6.80 -18.23
CA GLY A 229 1.08 -5.42 -17.78
C GLY A 229 1.56 -4.31 -18.74
N VAL A 230 2.19 -4.66 -19.86
CA VAL A 230 2.60 -3.73 -20.94
C VAL A 230 1.73 -3.96 -22.17
N GLY A 231 0.68 -3.18 -22.32
CA GLY A 231 -0.14 -3.25 -23.53
C GLY A 231 0.49 -2.48 -24.71
N GLN A 232 0.14 -2.82 -25.96
CA GLN A 232 0.65 -2.19 -27.17
C GLN A 232 0.59 -0.65 -27.15
N GLY A 233 -0.46 -0.07 -26.55
CA GLY A 233 -0.60 1.38 -26.41
C GLY A 233 0.47 2.00 -25.53
N LYS A 234 0.80 1.38 -24.39
CA LYS A 234 1.84 1.83 -23.47
C LYS A 234 3.24 1.62 -24.08
N ALA A 235 3.47 0.48 -24.72
CA ALA A 235 4.72 0.20 -25.42
C ALA A 235 5.03 1.25 -26.51
N LYS A 236 4.04 1.64 -27.30
CA LYS A 236 4.20 2.69 -28.33
C LYS A 236 4.42 4.07 -27.74
N LYS A 237 3.76 4.40 -26.61
CA LYS A 237 3.79 5.73 -26.01
C LYS A 237 5.06 5.99 -25.19
N PHE A 238 5.48 5.01 -24.40
CA PHE A 238 6.56 5.15 -23.42
C PHE A 238 7.76 4.22 -23.68
N GLY A 239 7.57 3.14 -24.46
CA GLY A 239 8.51 2.03 -24.52
C GLY A 239 9.83 2.33 -25.20
N LYS A 240 9.91 3.35 -26.08
CA LYS A 240 11.12 3.62 -26.88
C LYS A 240 12.35 3.85 -26.00
N GLU A 241 12.23 4.72 -24.99
CA GLU A 241 13.35 5.06 -24.10
C GLU A 241 13.77 3.85 -23.24
N PHE A 242 12.80 3.02 -22.81
CA PHE A 242 13.09 1.80 -22.05
C PHE A 242 13.81 0.77 -22.90
N VAL A 243 13.36 0.53 -24.13
CA VAL A 243 14.01 -0.38 -25.08
C VAL A 243 15.44 0.09 -25.40
N ASP A 244 15.67 1.39 -25.56
CA ASP A 244 17.01 1.93 -25.83
C ASP A 244 17.96 1.71 -24.65
N VAL A 245 17.49 1.86 -23.40
CA VAL A 245 18.29 1.58 -22.19
C VAL A 245 18.59 0.08 -22.07
N ILE A 246 17.57 -0.78 -22.25
CA ILE A 246 17.76 -2.23 -22.17
C ILE A 246 18.73 -2.72 -23.25
N ARG A 247 18.60 -2.24 -24.49
CA ARG A 247 19.49 -2.62 -25.58
C ARG A 247 20.94 -2.26 -25.27
N ARG A 248 21.17 -1.03 -24.78
CA ARG A 248 22.51 -0.58 -24.39
C ARG A 248 23.10 -1.45 -23.29
N HIS A 249 22.31 -1.74 -22.25
CA HIS A 249 22.75 -2.59 -21.14
C HIS A 249 23.11 -4.01 -21.61
N VAL A 250 22.31 -4.59 -22.50
CA VAL A 250 22.58 -5.91 -23.10
C VAL A 250 23.85 -5.91 -23.93
N GLU A 251 24.09 -4.84 -24.72
CA GLU A 251 25.29 -4.70 -25.54
C GLU A 251 26.56 -4.46 -24.70
N GLU A 252 26.48 -3.60 -23.68
CA GLU A 252 27.62 -3.26 -22.80
C GLU A 252 28.05 -4.44 -21.90
N ASN A 253 27.11 -5.27 -21.47
CA ASN A 253 27.37 -6.41 -20.57
C ASN A 253 27.42 -7.76 -21.29
N GLU A 254 27.36 -7.80 -22.62
CA GLU A 254 27.38 -9.02 -23.46
C GLU A 254 26.35 -10.09 -22.99
N ILE A 255 25.15 -9.65 -22.56
CA ILE A 255 24.13 -10.52 -21.95
C ILE A 255 23.54 -11.45 -22.99
N GLN A 256 23.57 -12.76 -22.73
CA GLN A 256 22.85 -13.77 -23.50
C GLN A 256 21.37 -13.77 -23.08
N ARG A 257 20.49 -13.34 -23.97
CA ARG A 257 19.06 -13.27 -23.71
C ARG A 257 18.43 -14.67 -23.75
N PRO A 258 17.36 -14.92 -22.95
CA PRO A 258 16.60 -16.16 -23.01
C PRO A 258 16.10 -16.47 -24.44
N GLU A 259 16.28 -17.69 -24.91
CA GLU A 259 15.95 -18.07 -26.31
C GLU A 259 14.44 -18.04 -26.64
N ASP A 260 13.57 -18.00 -25.64
CA ASP A 260 12.10 -18.04 -25.80
C ASP A 260 11.49 -16.77 -26.39
N PHE A 261 12.25 -15.69 -26.56
CA PHE A 261 11.78 -14.41 -27.16
C PHE A 261 11.91 -14.34 -28.69
N ARG A 262 12.26 -15.43 -29.36
CA ARG A 262 12.15 -15.48 -30.84
C ARG A 262 10.67 -15.51 -31.21
N ILE A 263 10.20 -14.36 -31.71
CA ILE A 263 8.86 -14.18 -32.28
C ILE A 263 8.53 -15.40 -33.16
N ARG A 264 7.53 -16.18 -32.80
CA ARG A 264 6.86 -17.08 -33.75
C ARG A 264 6.13 -16.19 -34.74
N THR A 265 6.80 -15.81 -35.81
CA THR A 265 6.14 -15.29 -37.00
C THR A 265 5.16 -16.33 -37.47
N ALA A 266 3.86 -16.08 -37.32
CA ALA A 266 2.84 -16.92 -37.93
C ALA A 266 3.08 -16.94 -39.43
N PRO A 267 3.06 -18.11 -40.09
CA PRO A 267 3.17 -18.18 -41.54
C PRO A 267 1.95 -17.49 -42.15
N SER A 268 2.21 -16.47 -42.94
CA SER A 268 1.23 -15.84 -43.82
C SER A 268 0.63 -16.91 -44.76
N LYS A 269 -0.69 -17.12 -44.66
CA LYS A 269 -1.48 -17.73 -45.75
C LYS A 269 -2.17 -16.65 -46.54
#